data_6c65eadfb64a1c5cdd09b52b58eefa4f
#
_entry.id   6c65eadfb64a1c5cdd09b52b58eefa4f
#
_cell.length_a   1.000
_cell.length_b   1.000
_cell.length_c   1.000
_cell.angle_alpha   90.00
_cell.angle_beta   90.00
_cell.angle_gamma   90.00
#
_symmetry.space_group_name_H-M   'P 1'
#
loop_
_entity.id
_entity.type
_entity.pdbx_description
1 polymer ?
#
loop_
_entity_poly.entity_id
_entity_poly.type
_entity_poly.pdbx_seq_one_letter_code
_entity_poly.pdbx_strand_id
1 'polypeptide(L)'
;MVIRRALPIDLPRINDLLHQVHDVHSSGRPDIFNKGNKKYNDAEILSIISDDKTPVFVAVDNDVVVGYAFCIVEEVVGNPSLVDMKSLYIDDLCVDETVRGKHIGTLLYDHVLDFAKQIGCYHVTLNVWCLNDSAMQFYLKRGLKPLNIVMEKIIEKD
;
A
#
# COMPACT_ATOMS: atom_id res chain seq x y z
N MET A 1 -11.67 10.10 14.15
CA MET A 1 -10.71 9.55 13.16
C MET A 1 -9.29 9.80 13.62
N VAL A 2 -8.49 8.75 13.77
CA VAL A 2 -7.07 8.84 14.17
C VAL A 2 -6.24 8.01 13.19
N ILE A 3 -5.10 8.54 12.74
CA ILE A 3 -4.09 7.76 11.99
C ILE A 3 -2.94 7.47 12.96
N ARG A 4 -2.56 6.20 13.08
CA ARG A 4 -1.48 5.75 13.97
C ARG A 4 -0.75 4.53 13.40
N ARG A 5 0.39 4.18 14.00
CA ARG A 5 1.05 2.90 13.71
C ARG A 5 0.12 1.73 14.08
N ALA A 6 0.12 0.71 13.24
CA ALA A 6 -0.62 -0.52 13.50
C ALA A 6 -0.04 -1.25 14.72
N LEU A 7 -0.93 -1.92 15.45
CA LEU A 7 -0.62 -2.75 16.61
C LEU A 7 -1.09 -4.19 16.35
N PRO A 8 -0.55 -5.19 17.05
CA PRO A 8 -0.98 -6.58 16.88
C PRO A 8 -2.50 -6.80 17.03
N ILE A 9 -3.16 -5.99 17.86
CA ILE A 9 -4.61 -6.06 18.06
C ILE A 9 -5.42 -5.70 16.80
N ASP A 10 -4.82 -4.98 15.86
CA ASP A 10 -5.47 -4.57 14.60
C ASP A 10 -5.51 -5.70 13.56
N LEU A 11 -4.78 -6.81 13.81
CA LEU A 11 -4.62 -7.92 12.87
C LEU A 11 -5.93 -8.44 12.26
N PRO A 12 -7.03 -8.66 13.02
CA PRO A 12 -8.27 -9.17 12.42
C PRO A 12 -8.84 -8.23 11.34
N ARG A 13 -8.86 -6.93 11.63
CA ARG A 13 -9.38 -5.94 10.66
C ARG A 13 -8.44 -5.70 9.48
N ILE A 14 -7.14 -5.76 9.70
CA ILE A 14 -6.16 -5.72 8.61
C ILE A 14 -6.38 -6.90 7.67
N ASN A 15 -6.63 -8.10 8.18
CA ASN A 15 -6.94 -9.28 7.38
C ASN A 15 -8.18 -9.09 6.51
N ASP A 16 -9.27 -8.56 7.08
CA ASP A 16 -10.50 -8.29 6.32
C ASP A 16 -10.23 -7.35 5.14
N LEU A 17 -9.47 -6.28 5.39
CA LEU A 17 -9.14 -5.29 4.37
C LEU A 17 -8.18 -5.86 3.30
N LEU A 18 -7.22 -6.69 3.68
CA LEU A 18 -6.33 -7.39 2.73
C LEU A 18 -7.13 -8.31 1.79
N HIS A 19 -8.16 -8.98 2.28
CA HIS A 19 -9.06 -9.77 1.44
C HIS A 19 -9.84 -8.89 0.45
N GLN A 20 -10.36 -7.74 0.88
CA GLN A 20 -11.07 -6.81 -0.01
C GLN A 20 -10.18 -6.35 -1.18
N VAL A 21 -8.94 -5.97 -0.92
CA VAL A 21 -7.97 -5.56 -1.97
C VAL A 21 -7.66 -6.72 -2.90
N HIS A 22 -7.40 -7.89 -2.33
CA HIS A 22 -7.04 -9.07 -3.12
C HIS A 22 -8.18 -9.49 -4.06
N ASP A 23 -9.43 -9.37 -3.61
CA ASP A 23 -10.60 -9.68 -4.43
C ASP A 23 -10.69 -8.78 -5.68
N VAL A 24 -10.31 -7.50 -5.57
CA VAL A 24 -10.23 -6.60 -6.73
C VAL A 24 -9.21 -7.09 -7.74
N HIS A 25 -8.02 -7.47 -7.29
CA HIS A 25 -6.95 -7.95 -8.16
C HIS A 25 -7.27 -9.31 -8.78
N SER A 26 -7.78 -10.26 -8.00
CA SER A 26 -8.13 -11.60 -8.50
C SER A 26 -9.32 -11.59 -9.45
N SER A 27 -10.26 -10.68 -9.29
CA SER A 27 -11.38 -10.48 -10.22
C SER A 27 -10.93 -9.90 -11.55
N GLY A 28 -9.96 -8.97 -11.54
CA GLY A 28 -9.42 -8.34 -12.74
C GLY A 28 -8.38 -9.17 -13.49
N ARG A 29 -7.53 -9.88 -12.77
CA ARG A 29 -6.44 -10.71 -13.33
C ARG A 29 -6.39 -12.08 -12.62
N PRO A 30 -7.38 -12.95 -12.86
CA PRO A 30 -7.42 -14.30 -12.27
C PRO A 30 -6.30 -15.21 -12.76
N ASP A 31 -5.64 -14.86 -13.86
CA ASP A 31 -4.44 -15.50 -14.40
C ASP A 31 -3.17 -15.21 -13.55
N ILE A 32 -3.19 -14.15 -12.75
CA ILE A 32 -2.05 -13.73 -11.91
C ILE A 32 -2.36 -13.95 -10.43
N PHE A 33 -3.57 -13.62 -9.98
CA PHE A 33 -3.96 -13.64 -8.57
C PHE A 33 -4.90 -14.80 -8.24
N ASN A 34 -4.56 -15.59 -7.22
CA ASN A 34 -5.42 -16.67 -6.72
C ASN A 34 -6.63 -16.09 -6.00
N LYS A 35 -7.82 -16.52 -6.38
CA LYS A 35 -9.07 -16.11 -5.75
C LYS A 35 -9.13 -16.55 -4.28
N GLY A 36 -9.68 -15.70 -3.41
CA GLY A 36 -9.96 -16.01 -2.01
C GLY A 36 -8.76 -15.95 -1.07
N ASN A 37 -7.60 -15.52 -1.55
CA ASN A 37 -6.39 -15.33 -0.75
C ASN A 37 -6.21 -13.88 -0.30
N LYS A 38 -5.12 -13.63 0.42
CA LYS A 38 -4.63 -12.31 0.80
C LYS A 38 -3.11 -12.24 0.61
N LYS A 39 -2.57 -11.03 0.55
CA LYS A 39 -1.15 -10.78 0.23
C LYS A 39 -0.20 -11.36 1.28
N TYR A 40 -0.54 -11.28 2.56
CA TYR A 40 0.29 -11.70 3.69
C TYR A 40 -0.48 -12.62 4.63
N ASN A 41 0.19 -13.63 5.19
CA ASN A 41 -0.35 -14.42 6.29
C ASN A 41 -0.20 -13.69 7.63
N ASP A 42 -0.83 -14.20 8.69
CA ASP A 42 -0.84 -13.55 10.01
C ASP A 42 0.55 -13.37 10.62
N ALA A 43 1.42 -14.37 10.51
CA ALA A 43 2.79 -14.31 11.02
C ALA A 43 3.62 -13.24 10.26
N GLU A 44 3.45 -13.14 8.95
CA GLU A 44 4.07 -12.11 8.12
C GLU A 44 3.59 -10.71 8.52
N ILE A 45 2.27 -10.52 8.71
CA ILE A 45 1.71 -9.23 9.13
C ILE A 45 2.26 -8.80 10.49
N LEU A 46 2.30 -9.70 11.47
CA LEU A 46 2.85 -9.38 12.79
C LEU A 46 4.34 -9.02 12.73
N SER A 47 5.13 -9.72 11.90
CA SER A 47 6.53 -9.38 11.66
C SER A 47 6.68 -8.01 11.01
N ILE A 48 5.87 -7.70 10.00
CA ILE A 48 5.87 -6.40 9.30
C ILE A 48 5.53 -5.26 10.27
N ILE A 49 4.50 -5.42 11.10
CA ILE A 49 4.07 -4.41 12.07
C ILE A 49 5.17 -4.08 13.09
N SER A 50 5.98 -5.08 13.47
CA SER A 50 7.04 -4.94 14.47
C SER A 50 8.35 -4.35 13.93
N ASP A 51 8.50 -4.21 12.61
CA ASP A 51 9.72 -3.72 11.98
C ASP A 51 9.57 -2.23 11.60
N ASP A 52 10.51 -1.40 12.05
CA ASP A 52 10.54 0.04 11.72
C ASP A 52 10.87 0.32 10.25
N LYS A 53 11.44 -0.64 9.53
CA LYS A 53 11.69 -0.54 8.09
C LYS A 53 10.44 -0.83 7.24
N THR A 54 9.44 -1.42 7.83
CA THR A 54 8.16 -1.74 7.18
C THR A 54 6.96 -1.13 7.94
N PRO A 55 6.93 0.21 8.10
CA PRO A 55 5.89 0.85 8.88
C PRO A 55 4.50 0.62 8.29
N VAL A 56 3.57 0.21 9.15
CA VAL A 56 2.15 0.09 8.80
C VAL A 56 1.36 1.13 9.57
N PHE A 57 0.55 1.92 8.86
CA PHE A 57 -0.35 2.89 9.45
C PHE A 57 -1.79 2.43 9.29
N VAL A 58 -2.62 2.69 10.29
CA VAL A 58 -4.06 2.39 10.26
C VAL A 58 -4.87 3.66 10.52
N ALA A 59 -5.98 3.76 9.80
CA ALA A 59 -7.02 4.74 10.08
C ALA A 59 -8.04 4.10 11.01
N VAL A 60 -8.28 4.72 12.15
CA VAL A 60 -9.22 4.24 13.18
C VAL A 60 -10.37 5.22 13.34
N ASP A 61 -11.57 4.76 13.18
CA ASP A 61 -12.81 5.51 13.38
C ASP A 61 -13.72 4.77 14.38
N ASN A 62 -14.08 5.43 15.49
CA ASN A 62 -14.88 4.80 16.57
C ASN A 62 -14.29 3.44 17.01
N ASP A 63 -13.00 3.40 17.29
CA ASP A 63 -12.23 2.22 17.71
C ASP A 63 -12.18 1.05 16.69
N VAL A 64 -12.61 1.28 15.45
CA VAL A 64 -12.55 0.31 14.36
C VAL A 64 -11.53 0.74 13.32
N VAL A 65 -10.65 -0.16 12.92
CA VAL A 65 -9.75 0.06 11.77
C VAL A 65 -10.57 0.05 10.48
N VAL A 66 -10.52 1.17 9.75
CA VAL A 66 -11.27 1.39 8.51
C VAL A 66 -10.39 1.59 7.28
N GLY A 67 -9.09 1.52 7.45
CA GLY A 67 -8.12 1.59 6.35
C GLY A 67 -6.71 1.38 6.86
N TYR A 68 -5.80 1.08 5.94
CA TYR A 68 -4.38 0.92 6.24
C TYR A 68 -3.48 1.45 5.12
N ALA A 69 -2.22 1.66 5.45
CA ALA A 69 -1.12 1.83 4.51
C ALA A 69 0.08 1.00 4.97
N PHE A 70 0.46 0.00 4.18
CA PHE A 70 1.71 -0.74 4.33
C PHE A 70 2.81 -0.01 3.57
N CYS A 71 3.91 0.27 4.23
CA CYS A 71 5.03 0.99 3.63
C CYS A 71 6.34 0.24 3.83
N ILE A 72 7.31 0.51 2.98
CA ILE A 72 8.66 -0.04 3.07
C ILE A 72 9.66 1.12 2.93
N VAL A 73 10.55 1.26 3.90
CA VAL A 73 11.68 2.20 3.82
C VAL A 73 12.77 1.55 2.99
N GLU A 74 13.09 2.15 1.86
CA GLU A 74 14.13 1.68 0.95
C GLU A 74 15.30 2.66 0.95
N GLU A 75 16.53 2.12 0.99
CA GLU A 75 17.75 2.92 0.93
C GLU A 75 18.68 2.38 -0.15
N VAL A 76 19.20 3.29 -0.96
CA VAL A 76 20.29 3.03 -1.90
C VAL A 76 21.52 3.74 -1.38
N VAL A 77 22.60 3.00 -1.10
CA VAL A 77 23.88 3.53 -0.62
C VAL A 77 25.03 2.84 -1.36
N GLY A 78 25.94 3.63 -1.93
CA GLY A 78 27.16 3.12 -2.55
C GLY A 78 26.94 2.33 -3.85
N ASN A 79 25.79 2.43 -4.49
CA ASN A 79 25.55 1.81 -5.78
C ASN A 79 26.22 2.64 -6.89
N PRO A 80 27.04 2.04 -7.77
CA PRO A 80 27.80 2.81 -8.76
C PRO A 80 26.94 3.45 -9.86
N SER A 81 25.70 2.97 -10.06
CA SER A 81 24.79 3.50 -11.10
C SER A 81 23.64 4.34 -10.54
N LEU A 82 23.48 4.40 -9.22
CA LEU A 82 22.36 5.09 -8.57
C LEU A 82 22.88 6.10 -7.55
N VAL A 83 22.19 7.20 -7.44
CA VAL A 83 22.42 8.19 -6.38
C VAL A 83 21.99 7.64 -5.03
N ASP A 84 22.78 7.89 -3.99
CA ASP A 84 22.40 7.55 -2.60
C ASP A 84 21.09 8.23 -2.26
N MET A 85 20.09 7.45 -1.83
CA MET A 85 18.72 7.95 -1.67
C MET A 85 17.96 7.07 -0.69
N LYS A 86 17.14 7.71 0.14
CA LYS A 86 16.08 7.07 0.92
C LYS A 86 14.73 7.32 0.24
N SER A 87 13.93 6.29 0.13
CA SER A 87 12.59 6.31 -0.46
C SER A 87 11.59 5.63 0.48
N LEU A 88 10.34 6.05 0.44
CA LEU A 88 9.24 5.31 1.07
C LEU A 88 8.37 4.71 -0.04
N TYR A 89 8.30 3.38 -0.08
CA TYR A 89 7.44 2.65 -0.99
C TYR A 89 6.11 2.31 -0.29
N ILE A 90 4.98 2.71 -0.89
CA ILE A 90 3.67 2.28 -0.44
C ILE A 90 3.39 0.92 -1.10
N ASP A 91 3.51 -0.14 -0.31
CA ASP A 91 3.30 -1.50 -0.76
C ASP A 91 1.82 -1.82 -0.97
N ASP A 92 0.96 -1.27 -0.12
CA ASP A 92 -0.49 -1.40 -0.21
C ASP A 92 -1.20 -0.28 0.57
N LEU A 93 -2.28 0.24 0.03
CA LEU A 93 -3.15 1.22 0.69
C LEU A 93 -4.60 0.85 0.41
N CYS A 94 -5.35 0.65 1.47
CA CYS A 94 -6.75 0.25 1.39
C CYS A 94 -7.62 1.06 2.34
N VAL A 95 -8.84 1.35 1.89
CA VAL A 95 -9.93 1.88 2.72
C VAL A 95 -11.11 0.94 2.57
N ASP A 96 -11.72 0.59 3.70
CA ASP A 96 -12.93 -0.24 3.76
C ASP A 96 -13.99 0.30 2.79
N GLU A 97 -14.51 -0.58 1.95
CA GLU A 97 -15.49 -0.22 0.93
C GLU A 97 -16.77 0.41 1.50
N THR A 98 -17.15 0.04 2.73
CA THR A 98 -18.36 0.53 3.41
C THR A 98 -18.25 1.98 3.86
N VAL A 99 -17.03 2.54 3.95
CA VAL A 99 -16.78 3.91 4.42
C VAL A 99 -16.04 4.78 3.41
N ARG A 100 -15.95 4.37 2.16
CA ARG A 100 -15.37 5.17 1.08
C ARG A 100 -16.12 6.50 0.89
N GLY A 101 -15.43 7.49 0.32
CA GLY A 101 -15.99 8.84 0.13
C GLY A 101 -15.83 9.78 1.34
N LYS A 102 -15.33 9.30 2.47
CA LYS A 102 -15.05 10.10 3.68
C LYS A 102 -13.60 10.66 3.72
N HIS A 103 -12.90 10.71 2.62
CA HIS A 103 -11.51 11.18 2.51
C HIS A 103 -10.47 10.39 3.35
N ILE A 104 -10.81 9.18 3.82
CA ILE A 104 -9.92 8.37 4.67
C ILE A 104 -8.62 8.03 3.94
N GLY A 105 -8.69 7.67 2.66
CA GLY A 105 -7.51 7.41 1.84
C GLY A 105 -6.61 8.64 1.73
N THR A 106 -7.18 9.84 1.67
CA THR A 106 -6.43 11.11 1.68
C THR A 106 -5.68 11.27 3.00
N LEU A 107 -6.36 11.08 4.13
CA LEU A 107 -5.75 11.22 5.44
C LEU A 107 -4.61 10.22 5.65
N LEU A 108 -4.79 8.96 5.23
CA LEU A 108 -3.72 7.95 5.26
C LEU A 108 -2.54 8.36 4.39
N TYR A 109 -2.80 8.77 3.15
CA TYR A 109 -1.76 9.17 2.21
C TYR A 109 -0.98 10.40 2.71
N ASP A 110 -1.66 11.43 3.22
CA ASP A 110 -1.03 12.63 3.77
C ASP A 110 -0.16 12.28 4.98
N HIS A 111 -0.63 11.38 5.86
CA HIS A 111 0.16 10.88 6.98
C HIS A 111 1.44 10.15 6.52
N VAL A 112 1.35 9.32 5.48
CA VAL A 112 2.50 8.64 4.87
C VAL A 112 3.50 9.65 4.30
N LEU A 113 3.03 10.69 3.61
CA LEU A 113 3.89 11.76 3.10
C LEU A 113 4.61 12.51 4.22
N ASP A 114 3.92 12.84 5.30
CA ASP A 114 4.53 13.53 6.44
C ASP A 114 5.55 12.65 7.14
N PHE A 115 5.27 11.37 7.30
CA PHE A 115 6.25 10.41 7.81
C PHE A 115 7.48 10.32 6.89
N ALA A 116 7.30 10.23 5.57
CA ALA A 116 8.41 10.18 4.61
C ALA A 116 9.31 11.42 4.72
N LYS A 117 8.71 12.62 4.87
CA LYS A 117 9.45 13.86 5.11
C LYS A 117 10.25 13.82 6.42
N GLN A 118 9.63 13.35 7.50
CA GLN A 118 10.26 13.27 8.82
C GLN A 118 11.49 12.37 8.83
N ILE A 119 11.47 11.26 8.09
CA ILE A 119 12.62 10.34 8.00
C ILE A 119 13.60 10.68 6.87
N GLY A 120 13.39 11.78 6.15
CA GLY A 120 14.32 12.28 5.13
C GLY A 120 14.26 11.56 3.79
N CYS A 121 13.10 11.02 3.39
CA CYS A 121 12.93 10.43 2.07
C CYS A 121 12.94 11.50 0.97
N TYR A 122 13.55 11.13 -0.16
CA TYR A 122 13.53 11.95 -1.38
C TYR A 122 12.17 11.91 -2.06
N HIS A 123 11.55 10.73 -2.14
CA HIS A 123 10.24 10.55 -2.76
C HIS A 123 9.46 9.41 -2.10
N VAL A 124 8.18 9.38 -2.40
CA VAL A 124 7.25 8.28 -2.13
C VAL A 124 6.91 7.62 -3.46
N THR A 125 7.01 6.31 -3.54
CA THR A 125 6.71 5.52 -4.73
C THR A 125 5.67 4.45 -4.44
N LEU A 126 5.00 3.98 -5.47
CA LEU A 126 4.05 2.86 -5.40
C LEU A 126 3.85 2.25 -6.79
N ASN A 127 3.30 1.04 -6.83
CA ASN A 127 2.81 0.43 -8.05
C ASN A 127 1.28 0.48 -8.10
N VAL A 128 0.73 0.85 -9.24
CA VAL A 128 -0.72 0.82 -9.51
C VAL A 128 -0.97 -0.13 -10.68
N TRP A 129 -1.82 -1.13 -10.47
CA TRP A 129 -2.28 -2.00 -11.53
C TRP A 129 -3.22 -1.25 -12.47
N CYS A 130 -3.03 -1.42 -13.79
CA CYS A 130 -3.85 -0.76 -14.81
C CYS A 130 -5.35 -1.10 -14.68
N LEU A 131 -5.66 -2.29 -14.15
CA LEU A 131 -7.04 -2.71 -13.88
C LEU A 131 -7.73 -1.86 -12.79
N ASN A 132 -6.98 -1.15 -11.94
CA ASN A 132 -7.50 -0.36 -10.84
C ASN A 132 -7.49 1.14 -11.19
N ASP A 133 -8.41 1.56 -12.07
CA ASP A 133 -8.52 2.94 -12.52
C ASP A 133 -8.83 3.91 -11.36
N SER A 134 -9.64 3.49 -10.40
CA SER A 134 -9.98 4.28 -9.21
C SER A 134 -8.74 4.65 -8.40
N ALA A 135 -7.84 3.71 -8.15
CA ALA A 135 -6.57 3.96 -7.48
C ALA A 135 -5.65 4.87 -8.31
N MET A 136 -5.55 4.63 -9.62
CA MET A 136 -4.78 5.48 -10.52
C MET A 136 -5.24 6.94 -10.44
N GLN A 137 -6.54 7.19 -10.56
CA GLN A 137 -7.10 8.54 -10.49
C GLN A 137 -6.87 9.20 -9.11
N PHE A 138 -6.97 8.40 -8.04
CA PHE A 138 -6.67 8.88 -6.68
C PHE A 138 -5.25 9.44 -6.59
N TYR A 139 -4.25 8.69 -7.05
CA TYR A 139 -2.85 9.09 -6.97
C TYR A 139 -2.51 10.25 -7.93
N LEU A 140 -3.00 10.23 -9.16
CA LEU A 140 -2.81 11.34 -10.11
C LEU A 140 -3.35 12.66 -9.57
N LYS A 141 -4.53 12.66 -8.94
CA LYS A 141 -5.11 13.86 -8.31
C LYS A 141 -4.27 14.39 -7.13
N ARG A 142 -3.41 13.57 -6.55
CA ARG A 142 -2.48 13.96 -5.48
C ARG A 142 -1.10 14.35 -5.99
N GLY A 143 -0.95 14.50 -7.29
CA GLY A 143 0.27 14.98 -7.90
C GLY A 143 1.34 13.92 -8.15
N LEU A 144 1.03 12.62 -7.97
CA LEU A 144 1.93 11.56 -8.39
C LEU A 144 1.99 11.53 -9.92
N LYS A 145 3.15 11.14 -10.44
CA LYS A 145 3.40 10.99 -11.88
C LYS A 145 3.95 9.60 -12.15
N PRO A 146 3.64 9.00 -13.29
CA PRO A 146 4.27 7.74 -13.69
C PRO A 146 5.80 7.87 -13.67
N LEU A 147 6.46 6.94 -12.94
CA LEU A 147 7.91 6.87 -12.84
C LEU A 147 8.49 5.93 -13.89
N ASN A 148 7.88 4.76 -14.02
CA ASN A 148 8.21 3.75 -15.04
C ASN A 148 6.95 2.98 -15.43
N ILE A 149 7.05 2.16 -16.46
CA ILE A 149 5.92 1.34 -16.93
C ILE A 149 6.45 -0.09 -17.09
N VAL A 150 5.74 -1.03 -16.45
CA VAL A 150 5.96 -2.47 -16.65
C VAL A 150 5.05 -2.94 -17.78
N MET A 151 5.64 -3.54 -18.80
CA MET A 151 4.93 -4.05 -19.97
C MET A 151 4.91 -5.57 -19.96
N GLU A 152 3.81 -6.18 -20.43
CA GLU A 152 3.70 -7.63 -20.57
C GLU A 152 3.28 -8.02 -21.97
N LYS A 153 3.68 -9.23 -22.38
CA LYS A 153 3.10 -9.94 -23.52
C LYS A 153 2.80 -11.37 -23.06
N ILE A 154 1.53 -11.74 -23.07
CA ILE A 154 1.14 -13.12 -22.76
C ILE A 154 1.59 -14.02 -23.90
N ILE A 155 2.28 -15.11 -23.56
CA ILE A 155 2.70 -16.11 -24.55
C ILE A 155 1.57 -17.12 -24.70
N GLU A 156 0.96 -17.12 -25.86
CA GLU A 156 -0.07 -18.11 -26.19
C GLU A 156 0.58 -19.50 -26.29
N LYS A 157 -0.10 -20.51 -25.75
CA LYS A 157 0.29 -21.91 -25.95
C LYS A 157 -0.26 -22.36 -27.31
N ASP A 158 0.62 -22.96 -28.14
CA ASP A 158 0.24 -23.58 -29.39
C ASP A 158 -0.76 -24.75 -29.18
#